data_e748a0c594c6fbafd4f441345c5db412
#
_entry.id   e748a0c594c6fbafd4f441345c5db412
#
_cell.length_a   1.000
_cell.length_b   1.000
_cell.length_c   1.000
_cell.angle_alpha   90.00
_cell.angle_beta   90.00
_cell.angle_gamma   90.00
#
_symmetry.space_group_name_H-M   'P 1'
#
loop_
_entity.id
_entity.type
_entity.pdbx_description
1 polymer ?
#
loop_
_entity_poly.entity_id
_entity_poly.type
_entity_poly.pdbx_seq_one_letter_code
_entity_poly.pdbx_strand_id
1 'polypeptide(L)'
;MDKKNVMRIETEDKHDISQQKHASLNVQSGRKEEAPSHRQLAGPPAIIIFISLLVACTLLSFTLGRYPVALKELLAILGNKIFGLFKNSEKFWTDQMEAAVWNVRLPRVILSVLVGACLSAAGASYQGVFQNPMASPDILGASAGAGFGAALAIFLDFKHVNITLCAFAMSLLTVALVFRISRYVKGGKVLGLVLAGIMVSSLFNAGTSFLKLVADPNNKLPQITYWLMGSLAGAKWSDIRFVVFPMLAGLIPLLLLRWRLNVITMGDEEAKAMGVDAGRIRIAVIISATLVTASAVSVSGVIGWVGLVIPHMMRRIVGSSYRWLMPVSMLGGGIFLLMVDNISRNVTTAGIPIGILTAFVGAPFFLLLITGRGERY
;
A
#
# COMPACT_ATOMS: atom_id res chain seq x y z
N MET A 1 -19.00 -48.85 58.78
CA MET A 1 -18.96 -47.57 57.99
C MET A 1 -20.41 -47.09 57.96
N ASP A 2 -20.59 -45.91 58.56
CA ASP A 2 -21.93 -45.46 58.99
C ASP A 2 -22.65 -44.79 57.81
N LYS A 3 -23.86 -45.24 57.48
CA LYS A 3 -24.72 -44.68 56.42
C LYS A 3 -24.96 -43.16 56.53
N LYS A 4 -24.77 -42.58 57.73
CA LYS A 4 -24.90 -41.15 57.96
C LYS A 4 -23.76 -40.29 57.34
N ASN A 5 -22.54 -40.83 57.23
CA ASN A 5 -21.40 -40.14 56.65
C ASN A 5 -21.46 -40.07 55.10
N VAL A 6 -22.03 -41.08 54.45
CA VAL A 6 -22.18 -41.08 52.98
C VAL A 6 -23.22 -40.05 52.53
N MET A 7 -24.31 -39.92 53.29
CA MET A 7 -25.38 -38.95 52.95
C MET A 7 -24.98 -37.47 53.16
N ARG A 8 -23.99 -37.23 54.04
CA ARG A 8 -23.46 -35.89 54.31
C ARG A 8 -22.51 -35.41 53.20
N ILE A 9 -21.72 -36.32 52.64
CA ILE A 9 -20.80 -36.03 51.53
C ILE A 9 -21.60 -35.75 50.23
N GLU A 10 -22.67 -36.50 49.96
CA GLU A 10 -23.52 -36.27 48.77
C GLU A 10 -24.32 -34.97 48.82
N THR A 11 -24.63 -34.43 50.00
CA THR A 11 -25.35 -33.15 50.16
C THR A 11 -24.40 -31.94 50.09
N GLU A 12 -23.16 -32.06 50.56
CA GLU A 12 -22.14 -31.01 50.43
C GLU A 12 -21.67 -30.89 48.98
N ASP A 13 -21.48 -31.99 48.23
CA ASP A 13 -21.10 -31.97 46.83
C ASP A 13 -22.17 -31.31 45.93
N LYS A 14 -23.47 -31.57 46.22
CA LYS A 14 -24.57 -30.93 45.47
C LYS A 14 -24.70 -29.44 45.74
N HIS A 15 -24.33 -28.99 46.94
CA HIS A 15 -24.37 -27.55 47.27
C HIS A 15 -23.23 -26.77 46.64
N ASP A 16 -22.04 -27.40 46.54
CA ASP A 16 -20.85 -26.79 45.90
C ASP A 16 -21.02 -26.70 44.37
N ILE A 17 -21.60 -27.73 43.74
CA ILE A 17 -21.90 -27.74 42.29
C ILE A 17 -22.95 -26.68 41.93
N SER A 18 -23.95 -26.49 42.83
CA SER A 18 -24.97 -25.45 42.67
C SER A 18 -24.40 -24.03 42.79
N GLN A 19 -23.49 -23.79 43.73
CA GLN A 19 -22.83 -22.48 43.89
C GLN A 19 -21.85 -22.18 42.76
N GLN A 20 -21.11 -23.19 42.27
CA GLN A 20 -20.25 -23.02 41.09
C GLN A 20 -21.07 -22.74 39.82
N LYS A 21 -22.25 -23.36 39.66
CA LYS A 21 -23.13 -23.07 38.52
C LYS A 21 -23.78 -21.71 38.60
N HIS A 22 -24.11 -21.19 39.78
CA HIS A 22 -24.58 -19.80 39.96
C HIS A 22 -23.48 -18.78 39.85
N ALA A 23 -22.27 -19.10 40.25
CA ALA A 23 -21.09 -18.23 40.02
C ALA A 23 -20.72 -18.14 38.53
N SER A 24 -20.80 -19.25 37.79
CA SER A 24 -20.54 -19.25 36.34
C SER A 24 -21.63 -18.53 35.51
N LEU A 25 -22.89 -18.56 35.97
CA LEU A 25 -23.99 -17.79 35.35
C LEU A 25 -23.93 -16.31 35.65
N ASN A 26 -23.43 -15.88 36.82
CA ASN A 26 -23.24 -14.48 37.14
C ASN A 26 -22.00 -13.86 36.48
N VAL A 27 -20.99 -14.65 36.13
CA VAL A 27 -19.84 -14.20 35.32
C VAL A 27 -20.24 -13.96 33.85
N GLN A 28 -21.28 -14.62 33.35
CA GLN A 28 -21.80 -14.38 31.99
C GLN A 28 -22.77 -13.20 31.87
N SER A 29 -23.32 -12.70 33.00
CA SER A 29 -24.19 -11.51 33.02
C SER A 29 -23.44 -10.19 33.31
N GLY A 30 -22.11 -10.26 33.51
CA GLY A 30 -21.24 -9.09 33.54
C GLY A 30 -21.33 -8.39 32.20
N ARG A 31 -21.97 -7.21 32.18
CA ARG A 31 -22.13 -6.27 31.08
C ARG A 31 -20.98 -6.40 30.09
N LYS A 32 -21.29 -6.80 28.86
CA LYS A 32 -20.53 -6.33 27.71
C LYS A 32 -20.63 -4.82 27.76
N GLU A 33 -19.65 -4.13 28.31
CA GLU A 33 -19.38 -2.74 27.95
C GLU A 33 -19.23 -2.79 26.43
N GLU A 34 -20.26 -2.40 25.73
CA GLU A 34 -20.18 -2.09 24.31
C GLU A 34 -19.11 -0.99 24.19
N ALA A 35 -17.91 -1.43 23.77
CA ALA A 35 -16.89 -0.48 23.32
C ALA A 35 -17.59 0.47 22.35
N PRO A 36 -17.34 1.79 22.40
CA PRO A 36 -18.03 2.76 21.57
C PRO A 36 -17.88 2.32 20.13
N SER A 37 -18.98 1.92 19.50
CA SER A 37 -19.01 1.55 18.09
C SER A 37 -18.61 2.80 17.33
N HIS A 38 -17.33 2.87 16.90
CA HIS A 38 -16.92 3.90 15.95
C HIS A 38 -17.88 3.80 14.77
N ARG A 39 -18.69 4.82 14.58
CA ARG A 39 -19.71 4.90 13.54
C ARG A 39 -19.00 4.80 12.20
N GLN A 40 -18.90 3.57 11.65
CA GLN A 40 -18.26 3.33 10.37
C GLN A 40 -19.06 4.10 9.30
N LEU A 41 -18.35 4.84 8.47
CA LEU A 41 -18.95 5.52 7.33
C LEU A 41 -19.51 4.46 6.37
N ALA A 42 -20.79 4.60 5.99
CA ALA A 42 -21.34 3.76 4.95
C ALA A 42 -20.49 3.86 3.68
N GLY A 43 -20.28 2.74 2.96
CA GLY A 43 -19.34 2.66 1.85
C GLY A 43 -19.52 3.70 0.73
N PRO A 44 -20.76 3.94 0.21
CA PRO A 44 -20.96 4.92 -0.85
C PRO A 44 -20.61 6.36 -0.46
N PRO A 45 -21.06 6.93 0.67
CA PRO A 45 -20.66 8.27 1.09
C PRO A 45 -19.16 8.39 1.39
N ALA A 46 -18.51 7.34 1.90
CA ALA A 46 -17.07 7.34 2.08
C ALA A 46 -16.33 7.55 0.75
N ILE A 47 -16.71 6.85 -0.31
CA ILE A 47 -16.11 7.02 -1.64
C ILE A 47 -16.27 8.46 -2.13
N ILE A 48 -17.47 9.05 -1.99
CA ILE A 48 -17.73 10.44 -2.42
C ILE A 48 -16.83 11.41 -1.65
N ILE A 49 -16.73 11.25 -0.32
CA ILE A 49 -15.87 12.08 0.53
C ILE A 49 -14.40 11.96 0.10
N PHE A 50 -13.89 10.75 -0.11
CA PHE A 50 -12.50 10.54 -0.53
C PHE A 50 -12.21 11.03 -1.94
N ILE A 51 -13.17 10.94 -2.88
CA ILE A 51 -13.03 11.55 -4.22
C ILE A 51 -12.97 13.08 -4.09
N SER A 52 -13.88 13.68 -3.32
CA SER A 52 -13.89 15.14 -3.11
C SER A 52 -12.58 15.60 -2.46
N LEU A 53 -12.08 14.86 -1.47
CA LEU A 53 -10.82 15.14 -0.82
C LEU A 53 -9.63 14.99 -1.78
N LEU A 54 -9.61 13.97 -2.63
CA LEU A 54 -8.58 13.79 -3.66
C LEU A 54 -8.56 14.95 -4.64
N VAL A 55 -9.73 15.39 -5.11
CA VAL A 55 -9.86 16.56 -6.00
C VAL A 55 -9.33 17.82 -5.30
N ALA A 56 -9.73 18.07 -4.06
CA ALA A 56 -9.27 19.23 -3.29
C ALA A 56 -7.73 19.20 -3.08
N CYS A 57 -7.18 18.04 -2.69
CA CYS A 57 -5.72 17.86 -2.53
C CYS A 57 -4.98 18.03 -3.87
N THR A 58 -5.57 17.58 -4.97
CA THR A 58 -5.00 17.75 -6.31
C THR A 58 -4.94 19.23 -6.70
N LEU A 59 -6.03 19.98 -6.53
CA LEU A 59 -6.05 21.42 -6.79
C LEU A 59 -5.04 22.16 -5.91
N LEU A 60 -5.00 21.83 -4.62
CA LEU A 60 -4.01 22.39 -3.68
C LEU A 60 -2.58 22.06 -4.12
N SER A 61 -2.32 20.86 -4.60
CA SER A 61 -1.00 20.43 -5.08
C SER A 61 -0.52 21.24 -6.28
N PHE A 62 -1.41 21.72 -7.12
CA PHE A 62 -1.06 22.58 -8.25
C PHE A 62 -0.78 24.02 -7.84
N THR A 63 -1.46 24.54 -6.81
CA THR A 63 -1.22 25.90 -6.31
C THR A 63 0.03 25.98 -5.43
N LEU A 64 0.28 24.94 -4.62
CA LEU A 64 1.48 24.84 -3.81
C LEU A 64 2.72 24.52 -4.67
N GLY A 65 3.73 25.37 -4.59
CA GLY A 65 5.00 25.16 -5.29
C GLY A 65 5.82 26.44 -5.37
N ARG A 66 7.11 26.31 -5.66
CA ARG A 66 8.06 27.43 -5.68
C ARG A 66 7.76 28.49 -6.72
N TYR A 67 7.11 28.14 -7.80
CA TYR A 67 6.65 29.07 -8.82
C TYR A 67 5.15 29.32 -8.59
N PRO A 68 4.73 30.52 -8.21
CA PRO A 68 3.33 30.80 -7.92
C PRO A 68 2.50 30.72 -9.21
N VAL A 69 1.44 29.91 -9.19
CA VAL A 69 0.43 29.81 -10.25
C VAL A 69 -0.93 29.92 -9.57
N ALA A 70 -1.66 30.97 -9.87
CA ALA A 70 -3.00 31.13 -9.30
C ALA A 70 -3.98 30.11 -9.89
N LEU A 71 -5.03 29.78 -9.13
CA LEU A 71 -6.03 28.79 -9.55
C LEU A 71 -6.69 29.15 -10.91
N LYS A 72 -6.88 30.44 -11.18
CA LYS A 72 -7.43 30.93 -12.45
C LYS A 72 -6.52 30.59 -13.63
N GLU A 73 -5.21 30.80 -13.50
CA GLU A 73 -4.22 30.47 -14.53
C GLU A 73 -4.10 28.96 -14.72
N LEU A 74 -4.10 28.20 -13.61
CA LEU A 74 -4.11 26.74 -13.66
C LEU A 74 -5.27 26.19 -14.48
N LEU A 75 -6.51 26.61 -14.18
CA LEU A 75 -7.70 26.14 -14.87
C LEU A 75 -7.69 26.56 -16.35
N ALA A 76 -7.19 27.77 -16.65
CA ALA A 76 -7.04 28.25 -18.02
C ALA A 76 -6.01 27.44 -18.82
N ILE A 77 -4.83 27.16 -18.23
CA ILE A 77 -3.77 26.34 -18.85
C ILE A 77 -4.29 24.92 -19.15
N LEU A 78 -4.93 24.27 -18.16
CA LEU A 78 -5.47 22.92 -18.32
C LEU A 78 -6.61 22.91 -19.36
N GLY A 79 -7.52 23.90 -19.28
CA GLY A 79 -8.62 24.05 -20.25
C GLY A 79 -8.11 24.30 -21.67
N ASN A 80 -7.06 25.08 -21.83
CA ASN A 80 -6.46 25.31 -23.14
C ASN A 80 -5.76 24.07 -23.71
N LYS A 81 -4.96 23.36 -22.87
CA LYS A 81 -4.24 22.15 -23.32
C LYS A 81 -5.13 20.96 -23.62
N ILE A 82 -6.22 20.79 -22.87
CA ILE A 82 -7.12 19.63 -23.01
C ILE A 82 -8.22 19.92 -24.03
N PHE A 83 -8.83 21.10 -24.00
CA PHE A 83 -10.02 21.43 -24.77
C PHE A 83 -9.79 22.52 -25.83
N GLY A 84 -8.61 23.17 -25.87
CA GLY A 84 -8.31 24.27 -26.80
C GLY A 84 -9.13 25.54 -26.58
N LEU A 85 -9.62 25.77 -25.33
CA LEU A 85 -10.58 26.84 -25.02
C LEU A 85 -10.08 28.26 -25.34
N PHE A 86 -8.77 28.49 -25.35
CA PHE A 86 -8.14 29.80 -25.57
C PHE A 86 -7.31 29.85 -26.86
N LYS A 87 -7.60 28.97 -27.83
CA LYS A 87 -6.82 28.86 -29.07
C LYS A 87 -6.82 30.17 -29.91
N ASN A 88 -7.89 30.96 -29.79
CA ASN A 88 -8.09 32.24 -30.51
C ASN A 88 -8.13 33.45 -29.57
N SER A 89 -7.78 33.34 -28.30
CA SER A 89 -7.79 34.43 -27.33
C SER A 89 -6.38 34.73 -26.85
N GLU A 90 -6.12 35.97 -26.41
CA GLU A 90 -4.87 36.30 -25.76
C GLU A 90 -4.67 35.54 -24.48
N LYS A 91 -3.51 34.90 -24.35
CA LYS A 91 -3.13 34.16 -23.14
C LYS A 91 -2.78 35.17 -22.04
N PHE A 92 -3.42 35.05 -20.88
CA PHE A 92 -3.11 35.86 -19.70
C PHE A 92 -2.10 35.19 -18.75
N TRP A 93 -1.53 34.03 -19.14
CA TRP A 93 -0.46 33.32 -18.46
C TRP A 93 0.79 33.24 -19.29
N THR A 94 1.95 33.12 -18.64
CA THR A 94 3.24 33.02 -19.31
C THR A 94 3.53 31.59 -19.80
N ASP A 95 4.39 31.46 -20.82
CA ASP A 95 4.85 30.17 -21.30
C ASP A 95 5.60 29.37 -20.21
N GLN A 96 6.27 30.08 -19.28
CA GLN A 96 6.92 29.46 -18.12
C GLN A 96 5.90 28.84 -17.16
N MET A 97 4.76 29.49 -16.88
CA MET A 97 3.66 28.94 -16.10
C MET A 97 3.09 27.68 -16.76
N GLU A 98 2.87 27.75 -18.07
CA GLU A 98 2.38 26.62 -18.85
C GLU A 98 3.34 25.42 -18.78
N ALA A 99 4.63 25.67 -18.98
CA ALA A 99 5.67 24.63 -18.88
C ALA A 99 5.76 24.05 -17.47
N ALA A 100 5.70 24.88 -16.43
CA ALA A 100 5.73 24.42 -15.03
C ALA A 100 4.53 23.54 -14.68
N VAL A 101 3.33 23.91 -15.12
CA VAL A 101 2.10 23.14 -14.87
C VAL A 101 2.09 21.85 -15.68
N TRP A 102 2.34 21.93 -16.99
CA TRP A 102 2.13 20.80 -17.91
C TRP A 102 3.27 19.78 -17.88
N ASN A 103 4.54 20.26 -17.84
CA ASN A 103 5.69 19.36 -17.95
C ASN A 103 6.27 18.92 -16.61
N VAL A 104 6.00 19.65 -15.51
CA VAL A 104 6.58 19.34 -14.20
C VAL A 104 5.52 18.91 -13.20
N ARG A 105 4.49 19.75 -12.95
CA ARG A 105 3.52 19.47 -11.89
C ARG A 105 2.55 18.36 -12.25
N LEU A 106 1.98 18.40 -13.44
CA LEU A 106 0.95 17.46 -13.86
C LEU A 106 1.44 15.99 -13.87
N PRO A 107 2.60 15.66 -14.47
CA PRO A 107 3.12 14.30 -14.41
C PRO A 107 3.39 13.85 -12.97
N ARG A 108 3.93 14.71 -12.13
CA ARG A 108 4.25 14.43 -10.74
C ARG A 108 3.00 14.17 -9.90
N VAL A 109 1.97 14.99 -10.06
CA VAL A 109 0.67 14.81 -9.38
C VAL A 109 -0.01 13.51 -9.80
N ILE A 110 -0.05 13.22 -11.10
CA ILE A 110 -0.63 11.98 -11.62
C ILE A 110 0.12 10.77 -11.07
N LEU A 111 1.46 10.76 -11.11
CA LEU A 111 2.25 9.65 -10.57
C LEU A 111 2.11 9.52 -9.07
N SER A 112 2.04 10.62 -8.30
CA SER A 112 1.78 10.56 -6.85
C SER A 112 0.48 9.83 -6.55
N VAL A 113 -0.60 10.18 -7.24
CA VAL A 113 -1.91 9.55 -7.04
C VAL A 113 -1.88 8.07 -7.47
N LEU A 114 -1.32 7.76 -8.64
CA LEU A 114 -1.27 6.40 -9.16
C LEU A 114 -0.40 5.48 -8.30
N VAL A 115 0.80 5.93 -7.92
CA VAL A 115 1.72 5.16 -7.06
C VAL A 115 1.11 4.91 -5.69
N GLY A 116 0.52 5.95 -5.07
CA GLY A 116 -0.16 5.82 -3.78
C GLY A 116 -1.33 4.85 -3.83
N ALA A 117 -2.17 4.93 -4.88
CA ALA A 117 -3.29 4.02 -5.10
C ALA A 117 -2.80 2.57 -5.31
N CYS A 118 -1.76 2.37 -6.13
CA CYS A 118 -1.17 1.06 -6.41
C CYS A 118 -0.59 0.40 -5.15
N LEU A 119 0.25 1.11 -4.40
CA LEU A 119 0.86 0.58 -3.19
C LEU A 119 -0.18 0.25 -2.11
N SER A 120 -1.21 1.10 -1.97
CA SER A 120 -2.28 0.86 -1.01
C SER A 120 -3.18 -0.30 -1.43
N ALA A 121 -3.52 -0.43 -2.73
CA ALA A 121 -4.28 -1.56 -3.24
C ALA A 121 -3.52 -2.89 -3.08
N ALA A 122 -2.21 -2.90 -3.40
CA ALA A 122 -1.36 -4.06 -3.18
C ALA A 122 -1.31 -4.44 -1.69
N GLY A 123 -1.13 -3.46 -0.82
CA GLY A 123 -1.13 -3.68 0.63
C GLY A 123 -2.42 -4.29 1.15
N ALA A 124 -3.57 -3.70 0.79
CA ALA A 124 -4.88 -4.25 1.15
C ALA A 124 -5.04 -5.70 0.65
N SER A 125 -4.58 -5.97 -0.57
CA SER A 125 -4.64 -7.30 -1.19
C SER A 125 -3.79 -8.33 -0.46
N TYR A 126 -2.54 -7.98 -0.12
CA TYR A 126 -1.65 -8.86 0.63
C TYR A 126 -2.14 -9.11 2.05
N GLN A 127 -2.67 -8.09 2.74
CA GLN A 127 -3.31 -8.26 4.04
C GLN A 127 -4.44 -9.29 4.00
N GLY A 128 -5.26 -9.29 2.93
CA GLY A 128 -6.32 -10.28 2.75
C GLY A 128 -5.80 -11.68 2.40
N VAL A 129 -4.88 -11.78 1.46
CA VAL A 129 -4.33 -13.06 0.99
C VAL A 129 -3.55 -13.78 2.08
N PHE A 130 -2.77 -13.04 2.86
CA PHE A 130 -1.96 -13.59 3.96
C PHE A 130 -2.72 -13.66 5.29
N GLN A 131 -3.97 -13.17 5.33
CA GLN A 131 -4.79 -13.09 6.55
C GLN A 131 -4.01 -12.43 7.71
N ASN A 132 -3.17 -11.46 7.37
CA ASN A 132 -2.31 -10.76 8.30
C ASN A 132 -2.38 -9.25 8.04
N PRO A 133 -2.90 -8.44 8.97
CA PRO A 133 -3.01 -6.99 8.81
C PRO A 133 -1.64 -6.29 8.70
N MET A 134 -0.56 -6.99 9.08
CA MET A 134 0.82 -6.49 8.99
C MET A 134 1.52 -6.84 7.67
N ALA A 135 0.83 -7.53 6.74
CA ALA A 135 1.40 -7.83 5.43
C ALA A 135 1.58 -6.54 4.61
N SER A 136 2.79 -6.35 4.08
CA SER A 136 3.13 -5.23 3.20
C SER A 136 3.38 -5.72 1.76
N PRO A 137 3.33 -4.83 0.76
CA PRO A 137 3.67 -5.19 -0.63
C PRO A 137 5.07 -5.77 -0.79
N ASP A 138 5.99 -5.47 0.14
CA ASP A 138 7.39 -5.88 0.07
C ASP A 138 7.66 -7.30 0.55
N ILE A 139 6.66 -7.97 1.11
CA ILE A 139 6.80 -9.33 1.69
C ILE A 139 7.33 -10.36 0.67
N LEU A 140 7.03 -10.16 -0.61
CA LEU A 140 7.53 -11.01 -1.71
C LEU A 140 8.78 -10.45 -2.39
N GLY A 141 9.40 -9.41 -1.84
CA GLY A 141 10.68 -8.88 -2.30
C GLY A 141 10.61 -8.03 -3.59
N ALA A 142 9.44 -7.61 -4.02
CA ALA A 142 9.26 -6.81 -5.23
C ALA A 142 10.13 -5.54 -5.22
N SER A 143 10.17 -4.81 -4.10
CA SER A 143 10.99 -3.59 -3.95
C SER A 143 12.48 -3.89 -3.89
N ALA A 144 12.90 -5.01 -3.27
CA ALA A 144 14.32 -5.41 -3.25
C ALA A 144 14.82 -5.73 -4.67
N GLY A 145 14.02 -6.46 -5.45
CA GLY A 145 14.32 -6.72 -6.85
C GLY A 145 14.38 -5.45 -7.70
N ALA A 146 13.42 -4.55 -7.54
CA ALA A 146 13.42 -3.26 -8.23
C ALA A 146 14.67 -2.43 -7.87
N GLY A 147 15.03 -2.39 -6.57
CA GLY A 147 16.23 -1.70 -6.09
C GLY A 147 17.51 -2.22 -6.70
N PHE A 148 17.65 -3.54 -6.76
CA PHE A 148 18.81 -4.18 -7.43
C PHE A 148 18.83 -3.88 -8.94
N GLY A 149 17.67 -3.99 -9.62
CA GLY A 149 17.58 -3.71 -11.05
C GLY A 149 17.94 -2.28 -11.39
N ALA A 150 17.48 -1.32 -10.61
CA ALA A 150 17.82 0.09 -10.77
C ALA A 150 19.30 0.34 -10.46
N ALA A 151 19.84 -0.21 -9.36
CA ALA A 151 21.25 -0.08 -9.01
C ALA A 151 22.16 -0.65 -10.10
N LEU A 152 21.81 -1.80 -10.65
CA LEU A 152 22.55 -2.42 -11.76
C LEU A 152 22.51 -1.54 -13.01
N ALA A 153 21.34 -1.02 -13.38
CA ALA A 153 21.18 -0.15 -14.54
C ALA A 153 21.95 1.16 -14.41
N ILE A 154 21.94 1.78 -13.20
CA ILE A 154 22.76 2.98 -12.92
C ILE A 154 24.24 2.66 -12.95
N PHE A 155 24.65 1.52 -12.39
CA PHE A 155 26.04 1.07 -12.43
C PHE A 155 26.56 0.88 -13.86
N LEU A 156 25.70 0.42 -14.78
CA LEU A 156 26.00 0.22 -16.20
C LEU A 156 25.76 1.49 -17.06
N ASP A 157 25.54 2.65 -16.46
CA ASP A 157 25.30 3.94 -17.15
C ASP A 157 24.09 3.93 -18.10
N PHE A 158 23.03 3.21 -17.74
CA PHE A 158 21.82 3.18 -18.54
C PHE A 158 21.03 4.50 -18.47
N LYS A 159 20.32 4.83 -19.56
CA LYS A 159 19.41 5.98 -19.60
C LYS A 159 18.22 5.77 -18.66
N HIS A 160 17.60 6.87 -18.22
CA HIS A 160 16.47 6.87 -17.28
C HIS A 160 15.37 5.85 -17.60
N VAL A 161 14.93 5.77 -18.87
CA VAL A 161 13.90 4.80 -19.29
C VAL A 161 14.34 3.35 -19.08
N ASN A 162 15.61 3.04 -19.32
CA ASN A 162 16.16 1.71 -19.13
C ASN A 162 16.34 1.37 -17.65
N ILE A 163 16.62 2.35 -16.79
CA ILE A 163 16.64 2.17 -15.33
C ILE A 163 15.25 1.75 -14.85
N THR A 164 14.20 2.45 -15.29
CA THR A 164 12.81 2.11 -14.97
C THR A 164 12.45 0.70 -15.47
N LEU A 165 12.83 0.36 -16.69
CA LEU A 165 12.59 -0.97 -17.27
C LEU A 165 13.32 -2.08 -16.51
N CYS A 166 14.59 -1.88 -16.15
CA CYS A 166 15.37 -2.84 -15.36
C CYS A 166 14.78 -3.02 -13.95
N ALA A 167 14.39 -1.94 -13.29
CA ALA A 167 13.73 -2.00 -11.99
C ALA A 167 12.41 -2.79 -12.06
N PHE A 168 11.59 -2.52 -13.07
CA PHE A 168 10.34 -3.24 -13.30
C PHE A 168 10.56 -4.73 -13.58
N ALA A 169 11.46 -5.06 -14.52
CA ALA A 169 11.74 -6.44 -14.90
C ALA A 169 12.33 -7.24 -13.73
N MET A 170 13.29 -6.68 -12.99
CA MET A 170 13.90 -7.34 -11.84
C MET A 170 12.92 -7.50 -10.66
N SER A 171 11.98 -6.57 -10.47
CA SER A 171 10.89 -6.73 -9.51
C SER A 171 10.02 -7.94 -9.83
N LEU A 172 9.59 -8.07 -11.09
CA LEU A 172 8.79 -9.22 -11.54
C LEU A 172 9.57 -10.54 -11.45
N LEU A 173 10.85 -10.54 -11.86
CA LEU A 173 11.73 -11.70 -11.76
C LEU A 173 11.88 -12.16 -10.31
N THR A 174 12.06 -11.23 -9.37
CA THR A 174 12.17 -11.52 -7.94
C THR A 174 10.96 -12.28 -7.44
N VAL A 175 9.76 -11.79 -7.73
CA VAL A 175 8.53 -12.45 -7.30
C VAL A 175 8.32 -13.79 -8.02
N ALA A 176 8.69 -13.90 -9.29
CA ALA A 176 8.65 -15.18 -10.01
C ALA A 176 9.60 -16.21 -9.36
N LEU A 177 10.80 -15.80 -8.93
CA LEU A 177 11.72 -16.66 -8.17
C LEU A 177 11.14 -17.07 -6.82
N VAL A 178 10.51 -16.16 -6.10
CA VAL A 178 9.82 -16.45 -4.83
C VAL A 178 8.73 -17.49 -5.04
N PHE A 179 7.90 -17.36 -6.07
CA PHE A 179 6.88 -18.36 -6.38
C PHE A 179 7.48 -19.73 -6.72
N ARG A 180 8.58 -19.75 -7.47
CA ARG A 180 9.24 -21.01 -7.83
C ARG A 180 9.83 -21.68 -6.58
N ILE A 181 10.53 -20.94 -5.74
CA ILE A 181 11.17 -21.46 -4.52
C ILE A 181 10.12 -21.89 -3.49
N SER A 182 9.04 -21.14 -3.32
CA SER A 182 7.98 -21.44 -2.35
C SER A 182 7.32 -22.81 -2.55
N ARG A 183 7.36 -23.35 -3.79
CA ARG A 183 6.84 -24.70 -4.11
C ARG A 183 7.63 -25.83 -3.45
N TYR A 184 8.90 -25.59 -3.13
CA TYR A 184 9.78 -26.56 -2.48
C TYR A 184 9.76 -26.47 -0.95
N VAL A 185 9.16 -25.41 -0.38
CA VAL A 185 9.09 -25.23 1.08
C VAL A 185 7.98 -26.09 1.65
N LYS A 186 8.34 -26.96 2.61
CA LYS A 186 7.39 -27.76 3.39
C LYS A 186 6.79 -26.90 4.50
N GLY A 187 5.46 -26.94 4.70
CA GLY A 187 4.84 -26.22 5.83
C GLY A 187 3.69 -25.28 5.52
N GLY A 188 3.17 -25.31 4.29
CA GLY A 188 2.01 -24.49 3.90
C GLY A 188 2.33 -23.40 2.89
N LYS A 189 1.37 -23.12 2.01
CA LYS A 189 1.57 -22.25 0.86
C LYS A 189 1.94 -20.80 1.24
N VAL A 190 1.29 -20.27 2.26
CA VAL A 190 1.50 -18.88 2.72
C VAL A 190 2.88 -18.73 3.38
N LEU A 191 3.21 -19.64 4.31
CA LEU A 191 4.51 -19.63 4.97
C LEU A 191 5.67 -19.80 3.97
N GLY A 192 5.51 -20.70 2.99
CA GLY A 192 6.49 -20.89 1.93
C GLY A 192 6.75 -19.64 1.11
N LEU A 193 5.71 -18.88 0.77
CA LEU A 193 5.85 -17.60 0.05
C LEU A 193 6.59 -16.55 0.88
N VAL A 194 6.27 -16.42 2.17
CA VAL A 194 6.91 -15.44 3.06
C VAL A 194 8.39 -15.78 3.26
N LEU A 195 8.73 -17.03 3.58
CA LEU A 195 10.11 -17.45 3.79
C LEU A 195 10.94 -17.31 2.50
N ALA A 196 10.41 -17.73 1.36
CA ALA A 196 11.06 -17.54 0.07
C ALA A 196 11.25 -16.05 -0.24
N GLY A 197 10.26 -15.21 0.08
CA GLY A 197 10.33 -13.75 -0.07
C GLY A 197 11.47 -13.14 0.74
N ILE A 198 11.61 -13.51 2.00
CA ILE A 198 12.71 -13.03 2.88
C ILE A 198 14.07 -13.46 2.31
N MET A 199 14.22 -14.73 1.91
CA MET A 199 15.49 -15.26 1.36
C MET A 199 15.89 -14.55 0.07
N VAL A 200 14.96 -14.42 -0.89
CA VAL A 200 15.23 -13.78 -2.18
C VAL A 200 15.49 -12.29 -2.01
N SER A 201 14.73 -11.60 -1.15
CA SER A 201 14.98 -10.19 -0.81
C SER A 201 16.38 -9.97 -0.24
N SER A 202 16.81 -10.85 0.66
CA SER A 202 18.16 -10.77 1.25
C SER A 202 19.26 -10.91 0.19
N LEU A 203 19.07 -11.80 -0.78
CA LEU A 203 20.01 -11.96 -1.89
C LEU A 203 20.11 -10.69 -2.76
N PHE A 204 18.96 -10.10 -3.16
CA PHE A 204 18.96 -8.88 -3.96
C PHE A 204 19.47 -7.66 -3.19
N ASN A 205 19.20 -7.58 -1.89
CA ASN A 205 19.76 -6.54 -1.02
C ASN A 205 21.27 -6.67 -0.88
N ALA A 206 21.80 -7.89 -0.75
CA ALA A 206 23.25 -8.15 -0.77
C ALA A 206 23.86 -7.73 -2.11
N GLY A 207 23.22 -8.07 -3.23
CA GLY A 207 23.64 -7.63 -4.57
C GLY A 207 23.65 -6.11 -4.71
N THR A 208 22.60 -5.43 -4.22
CA THR A 208 22.53 -3.96 -4.20
C THR A 208 23.66 -3.35 -3.36
N SER A 209 23.95 -3.94 -2.20
CA SER A 209 25.06 -3.52 -1.33
C SER A 209 26.41 -3.70 -2.00
N PHE A 210 26.61 -4.81 -2.71
CA PHE A 210 27.83 -5.03 -3.50
C PHE A 210 27.98 -3.99 -4.60
N LEU A 211 26.92 -3.69 -5.38
CA LEU A 211 26.97 -2.65 -6.40
C LEU A 211 27.32 -1.27 -5.81
N LYS A 212 26.78 -0.94 -4.64
CA LYS A 212 27.13 0.30 -3.92
C LYS A 212 28.60 0.34 -3.47
N LEU A 213 29.16 -0.80 -3.06
CA LEU A 213 30.55 -0.91 -2.64
C LEU A 213 31.53 -0.65 -3.78
N VAL A 214 31.21 -1.15 -4.99
CA VAL A 214 32.10 -1.03 -6.17
C VAL A 214 31.78 0.17 -7.06
N ALA A 215 30.69 0.90 -6.77
CA ALA A 215 30.27 2.07 -7.54
C ALA A 215 31.20 3.26 -7.33
N ASP A 216 31.36 4.09 -8.37
CA ASP A 216 32.06 5.38 -8.26
C ASP A 216 31.43 6.23 -7.15
N PRO A 217 32.21 6.62 -6.12
CA PRO A 217 31.68 7.34 -4.95
C PRO A 217 31.19 8.73 -5.27
N ASN A 218 31.68 9.39 -6.33
CA ASN A 218 31.34 10.77 -6.66
C ASN A 218 30.08 10.88 -7.53
N ASN A 219 29.73 9.84 -8.28
CA ASN A 219 28.65 9.91 -9.25
C ASN A 219 27.61 8.77 -9.07
N LYS A 220 28.00 7.52 -9.23
CA LYS A 220 27.07 6.38 -9.26
C LYS A 220 26.50 6.02 -7.88
N LEU A 221 27.31 6.03 -6.83
CA LEU A 221 26.89 5.73 -5.48
C LEU A 221 25.81 6.72 -4.96
N PRO A 222 25.96 8.05 -5.12
CA PRO A 222 24.89 8.99 -4.77
C PRO A 222 23.61 8.75 -5.58
N GLN A 223 23.70 8.48 -6.88
CA GLN A 223 22.53 8.21 -7.73
C GLN A 223 21.77 6.95 -7.29
N ILE A 224 22.47 5.83 -7.04
CA ILE A 224 21.87 4.59 -6.52
C ILE A 224 21.21 4.86 -5.17
N THR A 225 21.91 5.55 -4.27
CA THR A 225 21.42 5.84 -2.93
C THR A 225 20.15 6.72 -2.98
N TYR A 226 20.17 7.78 -3.80
CA TYR A 226 19.00 8.65 -3.96
C TYR A 226 17.81 7.92 -4.58
N TRP A 227 18.05 7.07 -5.58
CA TRP A 227 16.98 6.25 -6.19
C TRP A 227 16.33 5.32 -5.16
N LEU A 228 17.13 4.66 -4.31
CA LEU A 228 16.64 3.77 -3.25
C LEU A 228 15.84 4.48 -2.16
N MET A 229 16.05 5.78 -1.95
CA MET A 229 15.26 6.57 -0.99
C MET A 229 13.84 6.88 -1.46
N GLY A 230 13.53 6.65 -2.75
CA GLY A 230 12.23 6.92 -3.35
C GLY A 230 11.91 8.40 -3.54
N SER A 231 11.61 8.80 -4.76
CA SER A 231 11.32 10.19 -5.12
C SER A 231 10.48 10.27 -6.39
N LEU A 232 9.64 11.29 -6.48
CA LEU A 232 8.90 11.67 -7.69
C LEU A 232 9.42 12.98 -8.31
N ALA A 233 10.58 13.46 -7.87
CA ALA A 233 11.15 14.73 -8.35
C ALA A 233 11.47 14.74 -9.85
N GLY A 234 11.82 13.57 -10.41
CA GLY A 234 12.12 13.37 -11.83
C GLY A 234 10.95 12.92 -12.70
N ALA A 235 9.72 12.98 -12.19
CA ALA A 235 8.52 12.48 -12.88
C ALA A 235 8.32 13.12 -14.26
N LYS A 236 8.13 12.31 -15.30
CA LYS A 236 7.95 12.71 -16.70
C LYS A 236 6.73 12.03 -17.31
N TRP A 237 6.25 12.58 -18.42
CA TRP A 237 5.20 11.96 -19.21
C TRP A 237 5.58 10.57 -19.77
N SER A 238 6.88 10.34 -20.03
CA SER A 238 7.39 9.03 -20.42
C SER A 238 7.12 7.97 -19.37
N ASP A 239 7.28 8.32 -18.08
CA ASP A 239 7.09 7.41 -16.96
C ASP A 239 5.62 7.03 -16.82
N ILE A 240 4.71 8.02 -16.93
CA ILE A 240 3.27 7.76 -16.93
C ILE A 240 2.89 6.81 -18.07
N ARG A 241 3.34 7.09 -19.29
CA ARG A 241 3.05 6.24 -20.47
C ARG A 241 3.55 4.80 -20.29
N PHE A 242 4.68 4.63 -19.64
CA PHE A 242 5.25 3.32 -19.35
C PHE A 242 4.42 2.56 -18.31
N VAL A 243 4.03 3.20 -17.18
CA VAL A 243 3.44 2.47 -16.05
C VAL A 243 1.92 2.44 -16.04
N VAL A 244 1.23 3.33 -16.76
CA VAL A 244 -0.24 3.39 -16.71
C VAL A 244 -0.89 2.08 -17.15
N PHE A 245 -0.37 1.46 -18.20
CA PHE A 245 -0.91 0.19 -18.69
C PHE A 245 -0.72 -0.97 -17.69
N PRO A 246 0.49 -1.28 -17.19
CA PRO A 246 0.66 -2.34 -16.20
C PRO A 246 -0.01 -2.01 -14.86
N MET A 247 -0.09 -0.74 -14.43
CA MET A 247 -0.86 -0.35 -13.24
C MET A 247 -2.35 -0.67 -13.41
N LEU A 248 -2.95 -0.30 -14.53
CA LEU A 248 -4.36 -0.61 -14.80
C LEU A 248 -4.59 -2.12 -14.94
N ALA A 249 -3.69 -2.83 -15.62
CA ALA A 249 -3.75 -4.28 -15.78
C ALA A 249 -3.70 -5.02 -14.42
N GLY A 250 -3.07 -4.44 -13.41
CA GLY A 250 -3.08 -4.99 -12.05
C GLY A 250 -4.23 -4.46 -11.18
N LEU A 251 -4.57 -3.16 -11.24
CA LEU A 251 -5.63 -2.57 -10.41
C LEU A 251 -7.03 -3.07 -10.79
N ILE A 252 -7.32 -3.25 -12.08
CA ILE A 252 -8.65 -3.71 -12.54
C ILE A 252 -8.96 -5.10 -11.96
N PRO A 253 -8.10 -6.13 -12.11
CA PRO A 253 -8.36 -7.42 -11.48
C PRO A 253 -8.50 -7.34 -9.95
N LEU A 254 -7.70 -6.52 -9.24
CA LEU A 254 -7.84 -6.34 -7.80
C LEU A 254 -9.21 -5.77 -7.42
N LEU A 255 -9.73 -4.81 -8.19
CA LEU A 255 -11.08 -4.26 -8.00
C LEU A 255 -12.17 -5.28 -8.33
N LEU A 256 -12.02 -6.09 -9.37
CA LEU A 256 -12.98 -7.13 -9.74
C LEU A 256 -12.98 -8.29 -8.73
N LEU A 257 -11.81 -8.66 -8.20
CA LEU A 257 -11.67 -9.76 -7.23
C LEU A 257 -11.96 -9.34 -5.78
N ARG A 258 -12.23 -8.06 -5.50
CA ARG A 258 -12.45 -7.54 -4.14
C ARG A 258 -13.51 -8.29 -3.34
N TRP A 259 -14.59 -8.76 -3.99
CA TRP A 259 -15.61 -9.55 -3.32
C TRP A 259 -15.07 -10.93 -2.93
N ARG A 260 -14.30 -11.58 -3.82
CA ARG A 260 -13.70 -12.89 -3.56
C ARG A 260 -12.63 -12.83 -2.47
N LEU A 261 -11.98 -11.67 -2.31
CA LEU A 261 -11.06 -11.45 -1.18
C LEU A 261 -11.76 -11.57 0.17
N ASN A 262 -13.00 -11.09 0.34
CA ASN A 262 -13.76 -11.29 1.57
C ASN A 262 -13.94 -12.79 1.88
N VAL A 263 -14.20 -13.60 0.86
CA VAL A 263 -14.40 -15.05 1.04
C VAL A 263 -13.10 -15.72 1.47
N ILE A 264 -11.96 -15.35 0.88
CA ILE A 264 -10.66 -15.94 1.24
C ILE A 264 -10.25 -15.59 2.68
N THR A 265 -10.65 -14.43 3.19
CA THR A 265 -10.33 -14.03 4.57
C THR A 265 -11.08 -14.83 5.61
N MET A 266 -12.14 -15.59 5.25
CA MET A 266 -12.88 -16.48 6.16
C MET A 266 -12.15 -17.80 6.38
N GLY A 267 -11.30 -18.23 5.44
CA GLY A 267 -10.58 -19.51 5.49
C GLY A 267 -10.66 -20.26 4.16
N ASP A 268 -9.75 -21.21 3.94
CA ASP A 268 -9.71 -21.99 2.68
C ASP A 268 -10.87 -23.01 2.61
N GLU A 269 -11.30 -23.56 3.74
CA GLU A 269 -12.41 -24.52 3.82
C GLU A 269 -13.75 -23.83 3.59
N GLU A 270 -13.98 -22.68 4.20
CA GLU A 270 -15.16 -21.85 4.03
C GLU A 270 -15.26 -21.34 2.59
N ALA A 271 -14.14 -20.89 2.01
CA ALA A 271 -14.09 -20.47 0.62
C ALA A 271 -14.50 -21.62 -0.32
N LYS A 272 -14.02 -22.83 -0.07
CA LYS A 272 -14.36 -24.02 -0.85
C LYS A 272 -15.83 -24.39 -0.71
N ALA A 273 -16.40 -24.29 0.50
CA ALA A 273 -17.83 -24.51 0.73
C ALA A 273 -18.71 -23.52 -0.03
N MET A 274 -18.23 -22.29 -0.22
CA MET A 274 -18.89 -21.26 -1.04
C MET A 274 -18.60 -21.38 -2.55
N GLY A 275 -17.94 -22.44 -3.00
CA GLY A 275 -17.60 -22.67 -4.42
C GLY A 275 -16.44 -21.82 -4.93
N VAL A 276 -15.63 -21.22 -4.06
CA VAL A 276 -14.51 -20.37 -4.43
C VAL A 276 -13.19 -21.15 -4.30
N ASP A 277 -12.43 -21.26 -5.40
CA ASP A 277 -11.07 -21.80 -5.39
C ASP A 277 -10.09 -20.76 -4.81
N ALA A 278 -9.88 -20.82 -3.50
CA ALA A 278 -8.99 -19.90 -2.79
C ALA A 278 -7.57 -19.88 -3.37
N GLY A 279 -7.07 -21.02 -3.86
CA GLY A 279 -5.75 -21.14 -4.45
C GLY A 279 -5.60 -20.30 -5.74
N ARG A 280 -6.55 -20.42 -6.66
CA ARG A 280 -6.54 -19.66 -7.92
C ARG A 280 -6.71 -18.17 -7.68
N ILE A 281 -7.65 -17.80 -6.80
CA ILE A 281 -7.86 -16.37 -6.48
C ILE A 281 -6.62 -15.77 -5.80
N ARG A 282 -5.99 -16.50 -4.86
CA ARG A 282 -4.75 -16.06 -4.21
C ARG A 282 -3.65 -15.78 -5.22
N ILE A 283 -3.43 -16.67 -6.18
CA ILE A 283 -2.43 -16.49 -7.24
C ILE A 283 -2.78 -15.27 -8.11
N ALA A 284 -4.03 -15.13 -8.54
CA ALA A 284 -4.46 -13.99 -9.36
C ALA A 284 -4.26 -12.65 -8.62
N VAL A 285 -4.62 -12.60 -7.35
CA VAL A 285 -4.44 -11.40 -6.51
C VAL A 285 -2.95 -11.08 -6.32
N ILE A 286 -2.11 -12.09 -6.04
CA ILE A 286 -0.68 -11.87 -5.85
C ILE A 286 -0.03 -11.38 -7.15
N ILE A 287 -0.34 -11.97 -8.31
CA ILE A 287 0.17 -11.50 -9.61
C ILE A 287 -0.24 -10.05 -9.86
N SER A 288 -1.50 -9.71 -9.65
CA SER A 288 -2.01 -8.35 -9.83
C SER A 288 -1.37 -7.36 -8.86
N ALA A 289 -1.25 -7.72 -7.57
CA ALA A 289 -0.62 -6.90 -6.56
C ALA A 289 0.88 -6.71 -6.82
N THR A 290 1.57 -7.75 -7.29
CA THR A 290 2.97 -7.65 -7.73
C THR A 290 3.12 -6.71 -8.93
N LEU A 291 2.24 -6.81 -9.91
CA LEU A 291 2.30 -5.98 -11.11
C LEU A 291 2.16 -4.48 -10.77
N VAL A 292 1.19 -4.13 -9.90
CA VAL A 292 1.03 -2.73 -9.46
C VAL A 292 2.19 -2.26 -8.57
N THR A 293 2.75 -3.13 -7.72
CA THR A 293 3.91 -2.80 -6.88
C THR A 293 5.15 -2.58 -7.75
N ALA A 294 5.44 -3.50 -8.67
CA ALA A 294 6.57 -3.38 -9.59
C ALA A 294 6.49 -2.10 -10.43
N SER A 295 5.30 -1.80 -10.96
CA SER A 295 5.03 -0.57 -11.72
C SER A 295 5.24 0.68 -10.87
N ALA A 296 4.72 0.69 -9.65
CA ALA A 296 4.86 1.82 -8.74
C ALA A 296 6.34 2.07 -8.39
N VAL A 297 7.05 1.04 -7.90
CA VAL A 297 8.43 1.16 -7.45
C VAL A 297 9.39 1.50 -8.60
N SER A 298 9.14 1.01 -9.82
CA SER A 298 10.01 1.28 -10.97
C SER A 298 10.11 2.77 -11.34
N VAL A 299 9.10 3.58 -11.06
CA VAL A 299 9.07 5.02 -11.37
C VAL A 299 9.26 5.92 -10.16
N SER A 300 8.98 5.43 -8.96
CA SER A 300 9.07 6.21 -7.72
C SER A 300 10.28 5.87 -6.86
N GLY A 301 11.02 4.79 -7.18
CA GLY A 301 11.94 4.19 -6.24
C GLY A 301 11.20 3.52 -5.07
N VAL A 302 11.93 3.16 -4.02
CA VAL A 302 11.37 2.41 -2.89
C VAL A 302 10.61 3.35 -1.95
N ILE A 303 9.27 3.23 -1.92
CA ILE A 303 8.39 3.96 -1.00
C ILE A 303 7.70 2.94 -0.09
N GLY A 304 8.16 2.86 1.15
CA GLY A 304 7.58 1.99 2.17
C GLY A 304 6.37 2.60 2.88
N TRP A 305 5.75 1.81 3.78
CA TRP A 305 4.69 2.18 4.72
C TRP A 305 3.31 2.44 4.12
N VAL A 306 3.19 2.99 2.90
CA VAL A 306 1.90 3.33 2.27
C VAL A 306 0.98 2.11 2.22
N GLY A 307 1.48 0.99 1.70
CA GLY A 307 0.71 -0.25 1.59
C GLY A 307 0.39 -0.93 2.92
N LEU A 308 1.11 -0.61 3.99
CA LEU A 308 0.83 -1.13 5.32
C LEU A 308 -0.17 -0.25 6.07
N VAL A 309 0.10 1.05 6.13
CA VAL A 309 -0.61 2.01 6.99
C VAL A 309 -1.98 2.37 6.42
N ILE A 310 -2.05 2.69 5.14
CA ILE A 310 -3.28 3.22 4.54
C ILE A 310 -4.44 2.22 4.58
N PRO A 311 -4.29 0.95 4.15
CA PRO A 311 -5.39 -0.01 4.23
C PRO A 311 -5.86 -0.23 5.67
N HIS A 312 -4.93 -0.20 6.63
CA HIS A 312 -5.27 -0.33 8.04
C HIS A 312 -6.10 0.85 8.54
N MET A 313 -5.72 2.09 8.21
CA MET A 313 -6.50 3.28 8.52
C MET A 313 -7.89 3.24 7.87
N MET A 314 -7.96 2.87 6.59
CA MET A 314 -9.24 2.80 5.87
C MET A 314 -10.17 1.72 6.45
N ARG A 315 -9.63 0.63 6.98
CA ARG A 315 -10.41 -0.41 7.66
C ARG A 315 -11.14 0.13 8.89
N ARG A 316 -10.54 1.07 9.61
CA ARG A 316 -11.22 1.75 10.75
C ARG A 316 -12.36 2.66 10.29
N ILE A 317 -12.28 3.22 9.08
CA ILE A 317 -13.26 4.17 8.55
C ILE A 317 -14.45 3.44 7.90
N VAL A 318 -14.17 2.46 7.02
CA VAL A 318 -15.21 1.80 6.20
C VAL A 318 -15.44 0.33 6.54
N GLY A 319 -14.76 -0.18 7.57
CA GLY A 319 -14.83 -1.60 7.98
C GLY A 319 -13.95 -2.51 7.16
N SER A 320 -14.02 -3.80 7.47
CA SER A 320 -13.12 -4.83 6.90
C SER A 320 -13.59 -5.36 5.53
N SER A 321 -14.80 -5.00 5.06
CA SER A 321 -15.30 -5.49 3.78
C SER A 321 -14.50 -4.94 2.60
N TYR A 322 -13.83 -5.82 1.85
CA TYR A 322 -13.03 -5.45 0.67
C TYR A 322 -13.84 -4.78 -0.44
N ARG A 323 -15.18 -4.91 -0.42
CA ARG A 323 -16.06 -4.17 -1.33
C ARG A 323 -15.83 -2.67 -1.26
N TRP A 324 -15.64 -2.14 -0.04
CA TRP A 324 -15.45 -0.73 0.24
C TRP A 324 -14.00 -0.41 0.59
N LEU A 325 -13.35 -1.31 1.32
CA LEU A 325 -11.95 -1.15 1.74
C LEU A 325 -11.01 -0.96 0.55
N MET A 326 -11.14 -1.75 -0.51
CA MET A 326 -10.24 -1.66 -1.67
C MET A 326 -10.31 -0.28 -2.36
N PRO A 327 -11.46 0.21 -2.84
CA PRO A 327 -11.51 1.51 -3.51
C PRO A 327 -11.17 2.68 -2.58
N VAL A 328 -11.59 2.64 -1.31
CA VAL A 328 -11.26 3.71 -0.34
C VAL A 328 -9.78 3.69 0.01
N SER A 329 -9.14 2.52 0.08
CA SER A 329 -7.68 2.41 0.27
C SER A 329 -6.90 2.99 -0.93
N MET A 330 -7.37 2.75 -2.16
CA MET A 330 -6.75 3.34 -3.35
C MET A 330 -6.81 4.87 -3.31
N LEU A 331 -7.99 5.43 -3.02
CA LEU A 331 -8.18 6.88 -2.90
C LEU A 331 -7.34 7.45 -1.75
N GLY A 332 -7.39 6.81 -0.57
CA GLY A 332 -6.60 7.21 0.60
C GLY A 332 -5.09 7.17 0.35
N GLY A 333 -4.61 6.13 -0.36
CA GLY A 333 -3.21 6.01 -0.76
C GLY A 333 -2.77 7.13 -1.71
N GLY A 334 -3.60 7.45 -2.71
CA GLY A 334 -3.37 8.56 -3.63
C GLY A 334 -3.30 9.91 -2.91
N ILE A 335 -4.26 10.19 -2.02
CA ILE A 335 -4.30 11.40 -1.21
C ILE A 335 -3.05 11.49 -0.32
N PHE A 336 -2.74 10.41 0.42
CA PHE A 336 -1.61 10.38 1.34
C PHE A 336 -0.29 10.66 0.61
N LEU A 337 -0.03 9.96 -0.49
CA LEU A 337 1.23 10.13 -1.21
C LEU A 337 1.32 11.50 -1.87
N LEU A 338 0.21 12.06 -2.36
CA LEU A 338 0.16 13.41 -2.90
C LEU A 338 0.45 14.47 -1.82
N MET A 339 -0.06 14.30 -0.61
CA MET A 339 0.23 15.18 0.53
C MET A 339 1.70 15.09 0.94
N VAL A 340 2.25 13.87 1.04
CA VAL A 340 3.67 13.66 1.34
C VAL A 340 4.56 14.26 0.24
N ASP A 341 4.18 14.13 -1.02
CA ASP A 341 4.90 14.75 -2.14
C ASP A 341 4.86 16.28 -2.07
N ASN A 342 3.75 16.87 -1.67
CA ASN A 342 3.67 18.33 -1.43
C ASN A 342 4.63 18.79 -0.33
N ILE A 343 4.74 18.04 0.76
CA ILE A 343 5.72 18.31 1.83
C ILE A 343 7.15 18.16 1.27
N SER A 344 7.42 17.04 0.58
CA SER A 344 8.72 16.74 -0.01
C SER A 344 9.31 17.91 -0.82
N ARG A 345 8.50 18.53 -1.68
CA ARG A 345 8.96 19.57 -2.62
C ARG A 345 8.99 20.99 -2.05
N ASN A 346 8.32 21.24 -0.91
CA ASN A 346 8.22 22.60 -0.36
C ASN A 346 9.11 22.84 0.87
N VAL A 347 9.56 21.78 1.58
CA VAL A 347 10.34 21.93 2.81
C VAL A 347 11.79 22.27 2.55
N THR A 348 12.43 21.66 1.56
CA THR A 348 13.85 21.93 1.23
C THR A 348 14.06 22.23 -0.25
N THR A 349 15.16 22.91 -0.59
CA THR A 349 15.49 23.24 -1.99
C THR A 349 15.78 22.01 -2.85
N ALA A 350 16.38 20.97 -2.29
CA ALA A 350 16.66 19.72 -3.00
C ALA A 350 15.44 18.77 -3.04
N GLY A 351 14.44 19.01 -2.20
CA GLY A 351 13.33 18.07 -1.95
C GLY A 351 13.78 16.95 -1.01
N ILE A 352 12.90 16.55 -0.09
CA ILE A 352 13.15 15.39 0.79
C ILE A 352 12.66 14.14 0.06
N PRO A 353 13.45 13.04 -0.04
CA PRO A 353 12.95 11.79 -0.59
C PRO A 353 11.66 11.33 0.10
N ILE A 354 10.69 10.89 -0.70
CA ILE A 354 9.35 10.52 -0.22
C ILE A 354 9.41 9.35 0.75
N GLY A 355 10.29 8.37 0.50
CA GLY A 355 10.47 7.21 1.38
C GLY A 355 10.88 7.58 2.80
N ILE A 356 11.68 8.64 2.98
CA ILE A 356 12.04 9.17 4.30
C ILE A 356 10.79 9.72 5.01
N LEU A 357 10.00 10.54 4.31
CA LEU A 357 8.80 11.14 4.89
C LEU A 357 7.74 10.10 5.24
N THR A 358 7.53 9.11 4.37
CA THR A 358 6.59 8.02 4.65
C THR A 358 7.03 7.17 5.83
N ALA A 359 8.34 7.00 6.06
CA ALA A 359 8.86 6.30 7.23
C ALA A 359 8.64 7.10 8.52
N PHE A 360 8.87 8.41 8.50
CA PHE A 360 8.59 9.28 9.66
C PHE A 360 7.12 9.31 10.07
N VAL A 361 6.20 9.14 9.14
CA VAL A 361 4.75 9.05 9.44
C VAL A 361 4.36 7.62 9.80
N GLY A 362 4.86 6.65 9.03
CA GLY A 362 4.43 5.26 9.12
C GLY A 362 4.91 4.55 10.39
N ALA A 363 6.17 4.75 10.79
CA ALA A 363 6.73 4.06 11.96
C ALA A 363 6.08 4.48 13.29
N PRO A 364 5.86 5.77 13.61
CA PRO A 364 5.12 6.17 14.80
C PRO A 364 3.67 5.71 14.78
N PHE A 365 3.02 5.77 13.62
CA PHE A 365 1.65 5.28 13.48
C PHE A 365 1.55 3.78 13.78
N PHE A 366 2.51 3.00 13.29
CA PHE A 366 2.58 1.57 13.55
C PHE A 366 2.84 1.25 15.03
N LEU A 367 3.70 2.04 15.69
CA LEU A 367 3.91 1.92 17.13
C LEU A 367 2.62 2.17 17.91
N LEU A 368 1.87 3.21 17.55
CA LEU A 368 0.56 3.49 18.17
C LEU A 368 -0.44 2.36 17.96
N LEU A 369 -0.38 1.67 16.82
CA LEU A 369 -1.24 0.50 16.54
C LEU A 369 -0.92 -0.69 17.45
N ILE A 370 0.37 -0.97 17.68
CA ILE A 370 0.80 -2.10 18.52
C ILE A 370 0.57 -1.80 20.00
N THR A 371 0.78 -0.55 20.43
CA THR A 371 0.66 -0.15 21.84
C THR A 371 -0.76 0.22 22.24
N GLY A 372 -1.65 0.51 21.28
CA GLY A 372 -3.05 0.81 21.54
C GLY A 372 -3.76 -0.37 22.22
N ARG A 373 -4.20 -0.18 23.45
CA ARG A 373 -4.88 -1.18 24.26
C ARG A 373 -6.15 -1.69 23.56
N GLY A 374 -6.12 -2.94 23.16
CA GLY A 374 -7.30 -3.81 23.19
C GLY A 374 -8.37 -3.60 22.14
N GLU A 375 -8.06 -3.73 20.85
CA GLU A 375 -9.03 -4.26 19.90
C GLU A 375 -8.55 -5.65 19.48
N ARG A 376 -9.16 -6.69 20.10
CA ARG A 376 -9.05 -8.08 19.60
C ARG A 376 -9.76 -8.12 18.25
N TYR A 377 -8.99 -8.40 17.21
CA TYR A 377 -9.48 -8.72 15.87
C TYR A 377 -10.09 -10.11 15.84
#